data_0ccddfdb20334bd3898f1ce1b1652af4
#
_entry.id   0ccddfdb20334bd3898f1ce1b1652af4
#
_cell.length_a   1.000
_cell.length_b   1.000
_cell.length_c   1.000
_cell.angle_alpha   90.00
_cell.angle_beta   90.00
_cell.angle_gamma   90.00
#
_symmetry.space_group_name_H-M   'P 1'
#
loop_
_entity.id
_entity.type
_entity.pdbx_description
1 polymer ?
#
loop_
_entity_poly.entity_id
_entity_poly.type
_entity_poly.pdbx_seq_one_letter_code
_entity_poly.pdbx_strand_id
1 'polypeptide(L)' 'MKAIDLSERQKQILTYMDARVEYSTEQVAEKIGLKGPRTRQLLNELVNMELLACIGTTKRRRYIKV' A
#
# COMPACT_ATOMS: atom_id res chain seq x y z
N MET A 1 14.73 -11.83 16.10
CA MET A 1 13.83 -10.85 15.50
C MET A 1 13.85 -10.98 13.98
N LYS A 2 12.68 -11.13 13.37
CA LYS A 2 12.63 -11.24 11.93
C LYS A 2 12.77 -9.88 11.28
N ALA A 3 13.68 -9.77 10.31
CA ALA A 3 13.75 -8.58 9.48
C ALA A 3 12.54 -8.57 8.53
N ILE A 4 11.95 -7.40 8.33
CA ILE A 4 10.88 -7.24 7.36
C ILE A 4 11.52 -7.16 5.99
N ASP A 5 11.17 -8.12 5.13
CA ASP A 5 11.72 -8.20 3.79
C ASP A 5 10.73 -7.59 2.80
N LEU A 6 10.99 -6.34 2.43
CA LEU A 6 10.14 -5.60 1.52
C LEU A 6 10.70 -5.65 0.10
N SER A 7 9.81 -5.82 -0.88
CA SER A 7 10.19 -5.73 -2.28
C SER A 7 10.48 -4.26 -2.64
N GLU A 8 11.17 -4.06 -3.76
CA GLU A 8 11.45 -2.71 -4.26
C GLU A 8 10.17 -1.91 -4.44
N ARG A 9 9.13 -2.54 -4.97
CA ARG A 9 7.86 -1.86 -5.19
C ARG A 9 7.19 -1.47 -3.88
N GLN A 10 7.28 -2.33 -2.88
CA GLN A 10 6.72 -2.03 -1.57
C GLN A 10 7.45 -0.87 -0.91
N LYS A 11 8.76 -0.81 -1.05
CA LYS A 11 9.55 0.32 -0.56
C LYS A 11 9.14 1.62 -1.26
N GLN A 12 8.91 1.56 -2.57
CA GLN A 12 8.45 2.73 -3.33
C GLN A 12 7.08 3.20 -2.85
N ILE A 13 6.18 2.26 -2.57
CA ILE A 13 4.86 2.60 -2.06
C ILE A 13 4.98 3.35 -0.73
N LEU A 14 5.76 2.81 0.20
CA LEU A 14 5.91 3.43 1.51
C LEU A 14 6.57 4.80 1.42
N THR A 15 7.52 4.97 0.51
CA THR A 15 8.18 6.26 0.28
C THR A 15 7.22 7.28 -0.31
N TYR A 16 6.36 6.84 -1.23
CA TYR A 16 5.38 7.70 -1.85
C TYR A 16 4.29 8.15 -0.87
N MET A 17 3.83 7.24 -0.01
CA MET A 17 2.72 7.53 0.89
C MET A 17 3.16 8.39 2.06
N ASP A 18 2.45 9.50 2.26
CA ASP A 18 2.64 10.34 3.43
C ASP A 18 1.85 9.80 4.61
N ALA A 19 2.36 10.00 5.81
CA ALA A 19 1.68 9.56 7.03
C ALA A 19 0.33 10.27 7.16
N ARG A 20 -0.69 9.50 7.56
CA ARG A 20 -2.05 10.01 7.81
C ARG A 20 -2.78 10.53 6.58
N VAL A 21 -2.30 10.21 5.40
CA VAL A 21 -2.98 10.55 4.15
C VAL A 21 -3.54 9.28 3.54
N GLU A 22 -4.79 9.34 3.10
CA GLU A 22 -5.46 8.19 2.50
C GLU A 22 -5.15 8.11 1.01
N TYR A 23 -4.86 6.91 0.55
CA TYR A 23 -4.56 6.66 -0.87
C TYR A 23 -5.41 5.50 -1.37
N SER A 24 -5.96 5.65 -2.57
CA SER A 24 -6.64 4.55 -3.23
C SER A 24 -5.63 3.66 -3.94
N THR A 25 -6.06 2.43 -4.25
CA THR A 25 -5.22 1.51 -5.02
C THR A 25 -4.82 2.14 -6.36
N GLU A 26 -5.75 2.84 -6.99
CA GLU A 26 -5.50 3.46 -8.29
C GLU A 26 -4.43 4.55 -8.22
N GLN A 27 -4.48 5.37 -7.18
CA GLN A 27 -3.48 6.42 -6.99
C GLN A 27 -2.08 5.83 -6.83
N VAL A 28 -1.97 4.78 -6.03
CA VAL A 28 -0.68 4.13 -5.82
C VAL A 28 -0.21 3.43 -7.08
N ALA A 29 -1.13 2.72 -7.76
CA ALA A 29 -0.80 2.00 -8.99
C ALA A 29 -0.25 2.94 -10.06
N GLU A 30 -0.89 4.08 -10.23
CA GLU A 30 -0.46 5.07 -11.21
C GLU A 30 0.92 5.62 -10.87
N LYS A 31 1.16 5.88 -9.59
CA LYS A 31 2.42 6.46 -9.15
C LYS A 31 3.60 5.52 -9.33
N ILE A 32 3.41 4.25 -9.02
CA ILE A 32 4.51 3.27 -9.10
C ILE A 32 4.55 2.53 -10.45
N GLY A 33 3.58 2.79 -11.34
CA GLY A 33 3.58 2.23 -12.68
C GLY A 33 3.21 0.75 -12.74
N LEU A 34 2.33 0.30 -11.86
CA LEU A 34 1.85 -1.08 -11.83
C LEU A 34 0.35 -1.12 -12.11
N LYS A 35 -0.13 -2.30 -12.50
CA LYS A 35 -1.56 -2.52 -12.68
C LYS A 35 -2.26 -2.65 -11.33
N GLY A 36 -3.57 -2.35 -11.31
CA GLY A 36 -4.36 -2.37 -10.10
C GLY A 36 -4.28 -3.66 -9.30
N PRO A 37 -4.48 -4.85 -9.91
CA PRO A 37 -4.43 -6.11 -9.16
C PRO A 37 -3.08 -6.36 -8.48
N ARG A 38 -1.99 -6.07 -9.16
CA ARG A 38 -0.66 -6.24 -8.58
C ARG A 38 -0.43 -5.25 -7.43
N THR A 39 -0.86 -4.01 -7.63
CA THR A 39 -0.74 -2.99 -6.59
C THR A 39 -1.55 -3.37 -5.36
N ARG A 40 -2.77 -3.87 -5.56
CA ARG A 40 -3.62 -4.30 -4.45
C ARG A 40 -2.95 -5.43 -3.65
N GLN A 41 -2.32 -6.37 -4.34
CA GLN A 41 -1.61 -7.45 -3.68
C GLN A 41 -0.48 -6.91 -2.80
N LEU A 42 0.31 -5.99 -3.32
CA LEU A 42 1.40 -5.38 -2.56
C LEU A 42 0.89 -4.59 -1.36
N LEU A 43 -0.20 -3.84 -1.54
CA LEU A 43 -0.81 -3.09 -0.45
C LEU A 43 -1.35 -4.01 0.63
N ASN A 44 -2.00 -5.11 0.25
CA ASN A 44 -2.51 -6.07 1.22
C ASN A 44 -1.39 -6.72 2.02
N GLU A 45 -0.28 -7.00 1.38
CA GLU A 45 0.90 -7.53 2.08
C GLU A 45 1.41 -6.53 3.11
N LEU A 46 1.45 -5.24 2.75
CA LEU A 46 1.87 -4.20 3.69
C LEU A 46 0.89 -4.05 4.86
N VAL A 47 -0.39 -4.23 4.61
CA VAL A 47 -1.39 -4.24 5.68
C VAL A 47 -1.14 -5.42 6.63
N ASN A 48 -0.84 -6.58 6.08
CA ASN A 48 -0.54 -7.78 6.88
C ASN A 48 0.73 -7.60 7.71
N MET A 49 1.65 -6.78 7.26
CA MET A 49 2.87 -6.45 8.01
C MET A 49 2.66 -5.32 9.03
N GLU A 50 1.42 -4.82 9.12
CA GLU A 50 1.06 -3.72 10.02
C GLU A 50 1.76 -2.40 9.70
N LEU A 51 2.19 -2.24 8.45
CA LEU A 51 2.79 -1.00 7.97
C LEU A 51 1.75 -0.06 7.37
N LEU A 52 0.63 -0.60 6.94
CA LEU A 52 -0.51 0.15 6.42
C LEU A 52 -1.78 -0.33 7.10
N ALA A 53 -2.79 0.53 7.12
CA ALA A 53 -4.14 0.17 7.53
C ALA A 53 -5.07 0.33 6.34
N CYS A 54 -6.07 -0.54 6.25
CA CYS A 54 -7.07 -0.48 5.20
C CYS A 54 -8.33 0.18 5.77
N ILE A 55 -8.82 1.21 5.10
CA ILE A 55 -10.00 1.96 5.52
C ILE A 55 -11.05 1.86 4.42
N GLY A 56 -12.31 1.76 4.83
CA GLY A 56 -13.43 1.81 3.90
C GLY A 56 -13.94 0.46 3.46
N THR A 57 -14.89 0.50 2.54
CA THR A 57 -15.58 -0.69 2.06
C THR A 57 -14.90 -1.28 0.83
N THR A 58 -15.42 -2.42 0.37
CA THR A 58 -14.88 -3.16 -0.76
C THR A 58 -14.73 -2.32 -2.04
N LYS A 59 -15.63 -1.37 -2.25
CA LYS A 59 -15.64 -0.57 -3.48
C LYS A 59 -14.82 0.71 -3.37
N ARG A 60 -14.56 1.19 -2.15
CA ARG A 60 -13.83 2.43 -1.92
C ARG A 60 -12.75 2.22 -0.86
N ARG A 61 -11.98 1.18 -1.07
CA ARG A 61 -10.89 0.87 -0.17
C ARG A 61 -9.81 1.94 -0.27
N ARG A 62 -9.39 2.41 0.90
CA ARG A 62 -8.27 3.33 0.96
C ARG A 62 -7.24 2.79 1.93
N TYR A 63 -6.02 3.19 1.72
CA TYR A 63 -4.90 2.74 2.54
C TYR A 63 -4.24 3.95 3.18
N ILE A 64 -3.87 3.80 4.44
CA ILE A 64 -3.21 4.86 5.19
C ILE A 64 -1.98 4.28 5.87
N LYS A 65 -0.93 5.06 5.93
CA LYS A 65 0.30 4.66 6.58
C LYS A 65 0.11 4.71 8.10
N VAL A 66 0.50 3.63 8.75
CA VAL A 66 0.36 3.50 10.20
C VAL A 66 1.47 4.24 10.93
#